data_edee29894f1ae254c7b7c0deec1daac7
#
_entry.id   edee29894f1ae254c7b7c0deec1daac7
#
_cell.length_a   1.000
_cell.length_b   1.000
_cell.length_c   1.000
_cell.angle_alpha   90.00
_cell.angle_beta   90.00
_cell.angle_gamma   90.00
#
_symmetry.space_group_name_H-M   'P 1'
#
loop_
_entity.id
_entity.type
_entity.pdbx_description
1 polymer ?
#
loop_
_entity_poly.entity_id
_entity_poly.type
_entity_poly.pdbx_seq_one_letter_code
_entity_poly.pdbx_strand_id
1 'polypeptide(L)'
;MEVGSAFHILLTGTPVFRARRIEAGLLNAGSDFGAETTPFEAGLGNFVDFDNRDFIGRKALEVADKSSKTWGMRVMGGVSQLGRVMRVDETVVGRVCSSGYSPYQNCGVCIVRMDDPAMGPGTRVNVLCADGSTQEGELCTLPMYDTDRLIPRGKLVDIPTKPIAAE
;
A
#
# COMPACT_ATOMS: atom_id res chain seq x y z
N MET A 1 -25.05 18.27 9.31
CA MET A 1 -25.65 17.06 8.73
C MET A 1 -26.86 17.36 7.88
N GLU A 2 -27.74 18.27 8.31
CA GLU A 2 -28.99 18.62 7.57
C GLU A 2 -28.74 19.04 6.12
N VAL A 3 -27.76 19.91 5.88
CA VAL A 3 -27.39 20.35 4.52
C VAL A 3 -26.79 19.20 3.67
N GLY A 4 -26.10 18.26 4.29
CA GLY A 4 -25.47 17.13 3.59
C GLY A 4 -26.43 16.01 3.20
N SER A 5 -27.61 15.93 3.83
CA SER A 5 -28.57 14.85 3.59
C SER A 5 -29.07 14.82 2.15
N ALA A 6 -29.23 16.00 1.53
CA ALA A 6 -29.62 16.15 0.13
C ALA A 6 -28.57 15.58 -0.86
N PHE A 7 -27.33 15.36 -0.41
CA PHE A 7 -26.20 14.85 -1.20
C PHE A 7 -25.81 13.43 -0.76
N HIS A 8 -26.65 12.75 0.01
CA HIS A 8 -26.38 11.39 0.53
C HIS A 8 -25.04 11.27 1.29
N ILE A 9 -24.61 12.34 1.99
CA ILE A 9 -23.39 12.33 2.78
C ILE A 9 -23.54 11.37 3.97
N LEU A 10 -22.62 10.43 4.08
CA LEU A 10 -22.54 9.48 5.20
C LEU A 10 -21.35 9.83 6.10
N LEU A 11 -21.58 9.79 7.42
CA LEU A 11 -20.48 9.85 8.37
C LEU A 11 -19.72 8.52 8.33
N THR A 12 -18.40 8.62 8.28
CA THR A 12 -17.53 7.44 8.30
C THR A 12 -16.42 7.60 9.36
N GLY A 13 -15.81 6.50 9.75
CA GLY A 13 -14.75 6.47 10.75
C GLY A 13 -13.37 6.21 10.14
N THR A 14 -12.34 6.43 10.94
CA THR A 14 -10.92 6.21 10.59
C THR A 14 -10.61 4.84 9.96
N PRO A 15 -11.22 3.72 10.37
CA PRO A 15 -10.94 2.41 9.77
C PRO A 15 -11.25 2.37 8.27
N VAL A 16 -12.35 3.00 7.83
CA VAL A 16 -12.72 3.05 6.41
C VAL A 16 -11.71 3.87 5.62
N PHE A 17 -11.35 5.05 6.14
CA PHE A 17 -10.34 5.89 5.53
C PHE A 17 -8.99 5.16 5.42
N ARG A 18 -8.59 4.45 6.48
CA ARG A 18 -7.34 3.66 6.50
C ARG A 18 -7.34 2.58 5.42
N ALA A 19 -8.40 1.79 5.32
CA ALA A 19 -8.49 0.75 4.29
C ALA A 19 -8.40 1.36 2.88
N ARG A 20 -9.16 2.42 2.61
CA ARG A 20 -9.19 3.08 1.30
C ARG A 20 -7.85 3.68 0.88
N ARG A 21 -7.11 4.32 1.81
CA ARG A 21 -5.79 4.85 1.49
C ARG A 21 -4.78 3.74 1.15
N ILE A 22 -4.83 2.62 1.88
CA ILE A 22 -3.97 1.45 1.63
C ILE A 22 -4.25 0.88 0.25
N GLU A 23 -5.53 0.65 -0.07
CA GLU A 23 -5.96 0.18 -1.40
C GLU A 23 -5.46 1.10 -2.53
N ALA A 24 -5.55 2.41 -2.32
CA ALA A 24 -5.15 3.43 -3.30
C ALA A 24 -3.62 3.65 -3.35
N GLY A 25 -2.84 3.02 -2.47
CA GLY A 25 -1.40 3.22 -2.40
C GLY A 25 -0.99 4.60 -1.88
N LEU A 26 -1.85 5.24 -1.06
CA LEU A 26 -1.52 6.53 -0.43
C LEU A 26 -0.73 6.26 0.84
N LEU A 27 0.55 6.60 0.80
CA LEU A 27 1.48 6.41 1.91
C LEU A 27 1.23 7.41 3.03
N ASN A 28 1.53 6.99 4.25
CA ASN A 28 1.43 7.81 5.46
C ASN A 28 2.82 8.00 6.08
N ALA A 29 3.20 9.26 6.27
CA ALA A 29 4.46 9.59 6.92
C ALA A 29 4.49 9.07 8.37
N GLY A 30 5.64 8.54 8.77
CA GLY A 30 5.88 7.95 10.08
C GLY A 30 5.55 6.45 10.18
N SER A 31 4.57 5.93 9.44
CA SER A 31 4.30 4.50 9.38
C SER A 31 4.88 3.82 8.15
N ASP A 32 4.65 4.37 6.98
CA ASP A 32 5.02 3.73 5.70
C ASP A 32 6.39 4.22 5.20
N PHE A 33 6.76 5.45 5.53
CA PHE A 33 8.08 6.02 5.26
C PHE A 33 8.46 7.06 6.32
N GLY A 34 9.75 7.35 6.44
CA GLY A 34 10.32 8.34 7.33
C GLY A 34 11.46 9.12 6.65
N ALA A 35 12.16 9.91 7.42
CA ALA A 35 13.28 10.73 6.92
C ALA A 35 14.45 9.88 6.37
N GLU A 36 14.56 8.64 6.80
CA GLU A 36 15.57 7.65 6.37
C GLU A 36 15.19 6.92 5.07
N THR A 37 13.99 7.16 4.54
CA THR A 37 13.46 6.45 3.38
C THR A 37 13.63 7.30 2.13
N THR A 38 14.31 6.78 1.12
CA THR A 38 14.40 7.46 -0.17
C THR A 38 13.07 7.40 -0.93
N PRO A 39 12.79 8.34 -1.84
CA PRO A 39 11.62 8.26 -2.72
C PRO A 39 11.56 6.95 -3.52
N PHE A 40 12.71 6.40 -3.91
CA PHE A 40 12.78 5.14 -4.65
C PHE A 40 12.32 3.96 -3.80
N GLU A 41 12.89 3.81 -2.60
CA GLU A 41 12.48 2.77 -1.66
C GLU A 41 10.98 2.85 -1.31
N ALA A 42 10.43 4.06 -1.25
CA ALA A 42 9.00 4.28 -1.03
C ALA A 42 8.12 3.97 -2.26
N GLY A 43 8.69 3.62 -3.41
CA GLY A 43 7.96 3.42 -4.65
C GLY A 43 7.49 4.71 -5.32
N LEU A 44 8.06 5.85 -4.92
CA LEU A 44 7.72 7.19 -5.40
C LEU A 44 8.75 7.74 -6.40
N GLY A 45 9.60 6.89 -6.95
CA GLY A 45 10.68 7.29 -7.87
C GLY A 45 10.18 8.05 -9.10
N ASN A 46 8.97 7.78 -9.57
CA ASN A 46 8.36 8.50 -10.70
C ASN A 46 8.09 9.98 -10.43
N PHE A 47 8.16 10.42 -9.18
CA PHE A 47 8.03 11.83 -8.80
C PHE A 47 9.39 12.54 -8.71
N VAL A 48 10.50 11.83 -8.89
CA VAL A 48 11.84 12.41 -8.92
C VAL A 48 12.20 12.75 -10.36
N ASP A 49 12.21 14.03 -10.67
CA ASP A 49 12.52 14.55 -12.00
C ASP A 49 13.95 15.11 -12.02
N PHE A 50 14.85 14.35 -12.64
CA PHE A 50 16.26 14.75 -12.81
C PHE A 50 16.49 15.72 -13.98
N ASP A 51 15.53 15.88 -14.88
CA ASP A 51 15.62 16.81 -16.01
C ASP A 51 15.21 18.23 -15.62
N ASN A 52 14.56 18.35 -14.45
CA ASN A 52 14.17 19.62 -13.90
C ASN A 52 15.35 20.33 -13.21
N ARG A 53 15.10 21.57 -12.74
CA ARG A 53 16.09 22.42 -12.07
C ARG A 53 16.79 21.70 -10.92
N ASP A 54 17.93 22.22 -10.54
CA ASP A 54 18.65 21.74 -9.36
C ASP A 54 17.78 21.84 -8.10
N PHE A 55 17.77 20.79 -7.28
CA PHE A 55 17.00 20.71 -6.05
C PHE A 55 17.86 20.12 -4.92
N ILE A 56 17.47 20.43 -3.68
CA ILE A 56 18.17 19.92 -2.49
C ILE A 56 18.05 18.39 -2.46
N GLY A 57 19.21 17.71 -2.36
CA GLY A 57 19.28 16.25 -2.33
C GLY A 57 19.48 15.58 -3.70
N ARG A 58 19.47 16.32 -4.82
CA ARG A 58 19.65 15.78 -6.17
C ARG A 58 20.86 14.83 -6.27
N LYS A 59 22.05 15.28 -5.84
CA LYS A 59 23.28 14.48 -5.91
C LYS A 59 23.19 13.17 -5.11
N ALA A 60 22.53 13.20 -3.96
CA ALA A 60 22.30 12.00 -3.15
C ALA A 60 21.37 11.01 -3.85
N LEU A 61 20.30 11.51 -4.49
CA LEU A 61 19.36 10.67 -5.22
C LEU A 61 19.93 10.13 -6.54
N GLU A 62 20.86 10.82 -7.17
CA GLU A 62 21.55 10.34 -8.39
C GLU A 62 22.31 9.03 -8.15
N VAL A 63 22.92 8.89 -6.96
CA VAL A 63 23.72 7.71 -6.56
C VAL A 63 22.94 6.70 -5.70
N ALA A 64 21.72 7.04 -5.27
CA ALA A 64 20.89 6.15 -4.46
C ALA A 64 20.46 4.91 -5.24
N ASP A 65 20.24 3.80 -4.52
CA ASP A 65 19.53 2.64 -5.07
C ASP A 65 18.12 3.05 -5.48
N LYS A 66 17.77 2.75 -6.72
CA LYS A 66 16.49 3.10 -7.33
C LYS A 66 15.42 2.01 -7.22
N SER A 67 15.73 0.94 -6.49
CA SER A 67 14.81 -0.16 -6.26
C SER A 67 13.70 0.24 -5.28
N SER A 68 12.46 -0.16 -5.58
CA SER A 68 11.36 -0.03 -4.62
C SER A 68 11.42 -1.16 -3.60
N LYS A 69 11.19 -0.82 -2.33
CA LYS A 69 11.03 -1.77 -1.22
C LYS A 69 9.63 -1.75 -0.63
N THR A 70 8.77 -0.85 -1.11
CA THR A 70 7.42 -0.64 -0.59
C THR A 70 6.38 -1.19 -1.56
N TRP A 71 5.55 -2.11 -1.07
CA TRP A 71 4.54 -2.81 -1.84
C TRP A 71 3.21 -2.88 -1.11
N GLY A 72 2.15 -3.21 -1.83
CA GLY A 72 0.91 -3.71 -1.26
C GLY A 72 1.06 -5.17 -0.84
N MET A 73 0.20 -5.63 0.08
CA MET A 73 0.06 -7.05 0.40
C MET A 73 -1.40 -7.37 0.70
N ARG A 74 -1.91 -8.45 0.15
CA ARG A 74 -3.22 -9.02 0.46
C ARG A 74 -3.06 -10.21 1.38
N VAL A 75 -3.92 -10.30 2.40
CA VAL A 75 -3.95 -11.41 3.37
C VAL A 75 -5.36 -11.99 3.38
N MET A 76 -5.56 -13.13 2.77
CA MET A 76 -6.92 -13.68 2.55
C MET A 76 -7.57 -14.20 3.82
N GLY A 77 -6.80 -14.66 4.80
CA GLY A 77 -7.29 -15.31 6.02
C GLY A 77 -7.38 -14.41 7.24
N GLY A 78 -7.04 -13.12 7.15
CA GLY A 78 -7.02 -12.25 8.34
C GLY A 78 -6.54 -10.84 8.08
N VAL A 79 -6.37 -10.08 9.15
CA VAL A 79 -5.83 -8.72 9.13
C VAL A 79 -4.59 -8.66 10.01
N SER A 80 -3.46 -8.28 9.43
CA SER A 80 -2.23 -8.11 10.17
C SER A 80 -2.22 -6.78 10.94
N GLN A 81 -1.15 -6.48 11.62
CA GLN A 81 -0.97 -5.26 12.41
C GLN A 81 0.33 -4.54 12.03
N LEU A 82 0.34 -3.23 12.22
CA LEU A 82 1.54 -2.40 12.11
C LEU A 82 2.70 -2.99 12.92
N GLY A 83 3.89 -3.03 12.33
CA GLY A 83 5.13 -3.50 12.95
C GLY A 83 5.34 -5.01 12.94
N ARG A 84 4.33 -5.80 12.49
CA ARG A 84 4.50 -7.24 12.37
C ARG A 84 5.54 -7.56 11.29
N VAL A 85 6.44 -8.48 11.63
CA VAL A 85 7.43 -8.99 10.67
C VAL A 85 6.79 -9.99 9.75
N MET A 86 7.30 -10.05 8.53
CA MET A 86 6.93 -11.02 7.51
C MET A 86 8.07 -12.02 7.34
N ARG A 87 7.73 -13.27 7.07
CA ARG A 87 8.70 -14.35 6.90
C ARG A 87 8.45 -15.14 5.62
N VAL A 88 9.55 -15.59 5.05
CA VAL A 88 9.58 -16.71 4.11
C VAL A 88 10.34 -17.80 4.84
N ASP A 89 9.70 -18.94 5.06
CA ASP A 89 10.16 -19.95 6.02
C ASP A 89 10.45 -19.32 7.39
N GLU A 90 11.65 -19.48 7.94
CA GLU A 90 12.07 -18.90 9.22
C GLU A 90 12.75 -17.53 9.08
N THR A 91 13.00 -17.07 7.83
CA THR A 91 13.74 -15.83 7.57
C THR A 91 12.80 -14.65 7.58
N VAL A 92 13.14 -13.61 8.36
CA VAL A 92 12.46 -12.31 8.30
C VAL A 92 12.84 -11.62 7.00
N VAL A 93 11.84 -11.19 6.22
CA VAL A 93 12.03 -10.59 4.89
C VAL A 93 11.47 -9.17 4.79
N GLY A 94 10.85 -8.67 5.85
CA GLY A 94 10.30 -7.33 5.87
C GLY A 94 9.28 -7.12 6.99
N ARG A 95 8.58 -5.99 6.95
CA ARG A 95 7.60 -5.60 7.97
C ARG A 95 6.35 -4.97 7.40
N VAL A 96 5.25 -5.08 8.15
CA VAL A 96 3.97 -4.40 7.89
C VAL A 96 4.07 -2.95 8.36
N CYS A 97 3.87 -2.01 7.47
CA CYS A 97 3.89 -0.57 7.74
C CYS A 97 2.49 0.01 7.98
N SER A 98 1.50 -0.52 7.30
CA SER A 98 0.09 -0.16 7.50
C SER A 98 -0.79 -1.37 7.22
N SER A 99 -1.93 -1.48 7.91
CA SER A 99 -2.85 -2.59 7.74
C SER A 99 -4.30 -2.16 7.95
N GLY A 100 -5.22 -2.88 7.35
CA GLY A 100 -6.65 -2.72 7.49
C GLY A 100 -7.40 -3.86 6.83
N TYR A 101 -8.72 -3.88 6.99
CA TYR A 101 -9.60 -4.78 6.25
C TYR A 101 -10.25 -4.04 5.09
N SER A 102 -10.21 -4.61 3.91
CA SER A 102 -10.90 -4.11 2.72
C SER A 102 -12.20 -4.87 2.49
N PRO A 103 -13.36 -4.27 2.78
CA PRO A 103 -14.63 -4.89 2.40
C PRO A 103 -14.78 -5.04 0.88
N TYR A 104 -14.18 -4.15 0.12
CA TYR A 104 -14.20 -4.17 -1.34
C TYR A 104 -13.46 -5.39 -1.91
N GLN A 105 -12.25 -5.68 -1.40
CA GLN A 105 -11.45 -6.83 -1.81
C GLN A 105 -11.74 -8.09 -0.98
N ASN A 106 -12.54 -7.96 0.09
CA ASN A 106 -12.88 -9.02 1.05
C ASN A 106 -11.64 -9.71 1.65
N CYS A 107 -10.61 -8.93 1.99
CA CYS A 107 -9.37 -9.45 2.58
C CYS A 107 -8.67 -8.40 3.44
N GLY A 108 -7.68 -8.83 4.21
CA GLY A 108 -6.72 -7.94 4.84
C GLY A 108 -5.86 -7.25 3.78
N VAL A 109 -5.63 -5.96 3.95
CA VAL A 109 -4.78 -5.15 3.06
C VAL A 109 -3.69 -4.46 3.86
N CYS A 110 -2.48 -4.48 3.33
CA CYS A 110 -1.33 -3.88 4.00
C CYS A 110 -0.48 -3.05 3.02
N ILE A 111 0.19 -2.04 3.55
CA ILE A 111 1.42 -1.50 2.95
C ILE A 111 2.56 -2.14 3.72
N VAL A 112 3.53 -2.68 3.00
CA VAL A 112 4.66 -3.42 3.56
C VAL A 112 5.98 -2.87 3.03
N ARG A 113 7.05 -3.04 3.81
CA ARG A 113 8.42 -2.73 3.40
C ARG A 113 9.25 -4.00 3.46
N MET A 114 9.86 -4.34 2.33
CA MET A 114 10.76 -5.48 2.19
C MET A 114 12.20 -5.09 2.53
N ASP A 115 12.95 -6.01 3.09
CA ASP A 115 14.38 -5.83 3.35
C ASP A 115 15.20 -6.05 2.07
N ASP A 116 14.79 -7.04 1.25
CA ASP A 116 15.39 -7.33 -0.04
C ASP A 116 14.57 -6.67 -1.18
N PRO A 117 15.17 -5.78 -1.97
CA PRO A 117 14.49 -5.15 -3.11
C PRO A 117 14.17 -6.11 -4.26
N ALA A 118 14.74 -7.32 -4.28
CA ALA A 118 14.39 -8.35 -5.26
C ALA A 118 13.01 -8.97 -5.00
N MET A 119 12.47 -8.82 -3.78
CA MET A 119 11.15 -9.30 -3.42
C MET A 119 10.08 -8.26 -3.81
N GLY A 120 9.23 -8.63 -4.75
CA GLY A 120 8.18 -7.76 -5.31
C GLY A 120 6.84 -8.46 -5.47
N PRO A 121 5.92 -7.89 -6.26
CA PRO A 121 4.59 -8.45 -6.51
C PRO A 121 4.62 -9.92 -6.90
N GLY A 122 3.68 -10.71 -6.36
CA GLY A 122 3.63 -12.17 -6.50
C GLY A 122 4.43 -12.96 -5.45
N THR A 123 5.30 -12.30 -4.67
CA THR A 123 6.00 -12.98 -3.56
C THR A 123 5.01 -13.33 -2.45
N ARG A 124 5.06 -14.55 -1.96
CA ARG A 124 4.27 -15.03 -0.82
C ARG A 124 5.10 -15.00 0.45
N VAL A 125 4.48 -14.52 1.51
CA VAL A 125 5.08 -14.37 2.83
C VAL A 125 4.12 -14.80 3.92
N ASN A 126 4.63 -15.24 5.06
CA ASN A 126 3.85 -15.52 6.25
C ASN A 126 3.84 -14.30 7.16
N VAL A 127 2.66 -13.92 7.67
CA VAL A 127 2.48 -12.78 8.56
C VAL A 127 1.54 -13.11 9.71
N LEU A 128 1.86 -12.63 10.91
CA LEU A 128 1.01 -12.76 12.08
C LEU A 128 -0.16 -11.77 12.00
N CYS A 129 -1.38 -12.28 12.14
CA CYS A 129 -2.61 -11.51 12.15
C CYS A 129 -2.99 -11.03 13.57
N ALA A 130 -3.99 -10.14 13.62
CA ALA A 130 -4.47 -9.55 14.87
C ALA A 130 -5.13 -10.56 15.83
N ASP A 131 -5.70 -11.63 15.29
CA ASP A 131 -6.31 -12.75 16.03
C ASP A 131 -5.30 -13.77 16.55
N GLY A 132 -4.01 -13.56 16.30
CA GLY A 132 -2.92 -14.47 16.67
C GLY A 132 -2.63 -15.59 15.68
N SER A 133 -3.42 -15.71 14.60
CA SER A 133 -3.14 -16.69 13.53
C SER A 133 -1.98 -16.22 12.63
N THR A 134 -1.24 -17.16 12.06
CA THR A 134 -0.30 -16.88 10.98
C THR A 134 -0.99 -17.18 9.66
N GLN A 135 -1.00 -16.19 8.76
CA GLN A 135 -1.64 -16.29 7.46
C GLN A 135 -0.64 -16.02 6.35
N GLU A 136 -0.88 -16.60 5.18
CA GLU A 136 -0.16 -16.26 3.97
C GLU A 136 -0.64 -14.90 3.44
N GLY A 137 0.33 -14.04 3.11
CA GLY A 137 0.10 -12.80 2.38
C GLY A 137 0.80 -12.86 1.03
N GLU A 138 0.21 -12.24 0.02
CA GLU A 138 0.81 -12.09 -1.31
C GLU A 138 1.08 -10.63 -1.61
N LEU A 139 2.32 -10.31 -2.00
CA LEU A 139 2.72 -8.97 -2.39
C LEU A 139 2.05 -8.57 -3.70
N CYS A 140 1.63 -7.32 -3.80
CA CYS A 140 1.01 -6.76 -4.99
C CYS A 140 1.45 -5.33 -5.24
N THR A 141 1.19 -4.84 -6.44
CA THR A 141 1.41 -3.44 -6.79
C THR A 141 0.50 -2.49 -6.01
N LEU A 142 0.88 -1.21 -5.95
CA LEU A 142 0.06 -0.11 -5.47
C LEU A 142 -0.22 0.88 -6.62
N PRO A 143 -1.48 1.29 -6.84
CA PRO A 143 -2.73 0.89 -6.16
C PRO A 143 -3.03 -0.60 -6.28
N MET A 144 -3.77 -1.16 -5.29
CA MET A 144 -4.11 -2.59 -5.29
C MET A 144 -5.14 -2.96 -6.36
N TYR A 145 -5.94 -2.00 -6.79
CA TYR A 145 -6.86 -2.09 -7.93
C TYR A 145 -6.91 -0.71 -8.60
N ASP A 146 -7.55 -0.63 -9.78
CA ASP A 146 -7.61 0.62 -10.56
C ASP A 146 -6.20 1.23 -10.77
N THR A 147 -5.27 0.41 -11.23
CA THR A 147 -3.85 0.78 -11.41
C THR A 147 -3.69 2.01 -12.30
N ASP A 148 -4.58 2.18 -13.28
CA ASP A 148 -4.62 3.34 -14.18
C ASP A 148 -5.34 4.56 -13.57
N ARG A 149 -5.87 4.41 -12.35
CA ARG A 149 -6.60 5.48 -11.63
C ARG A 149 -7.75 6.08 -12.44
N LEU A 150 -8.53 5.22 -13.08
CA LEU A 150 -9.66 5.62 -13.93
C LEU A 150 -10.83 6.16 -13.10
N ILE A 151 -11.05 5.59 -11.90
CA ILE A 151 -12.11 5.99 -10.96
C ILE A 151 -11.91 7.46 -10.52
N PRO A 152 -10.77 7.85 -9.90
CA PRO A 152 -10.58 9.22 -9.44
C PRO A 152 -10.46 10.23 -10.58
N ARG A 153 -10.18 9.78 -11.79
CA ARG A 153 -10.12 10.63 -13.00
C ARG A 153 -11.48 10.76 -13.70
N GLY A 154 -12.55 10.16 -13.16
CA GLY A 154 -13.88 10.17 -13.73
C GLY A 154 -13.99 9.46 -15.09
N LYS A 155 -13.02 8.61 -15.43
CA LYS A 155 -13.02 7.82 -16.68
C LYS A 155 -13.77 6.50 -16.53
N LEU A 156 -13.82 5.95 -15.34
CA LEU A 156 -14.66 4.82 -14.96
C LEU A 156 -15.75 5.34 -14.03
N VAL A 157 -16.97 5.48 -14.56
CA VAL A 157 -18.13 6.05 -13.83
C VAL A 157 -19.02 4.97 -13.21
N ASP A 158 -19.09 3.81 -13.84
CA ASP A 158 -19.77 2.64 -13.31
C ASP A 158 -18.80 1.82 -12.45
N ILE A 159 -18.65 2.25 -11.19
CA ILE A 159 -17.70 1.62 -10.27
C ILE A 159 -18.24 0.26 -9.85
N PRO A 160 -17.53 -0.85 -10.13
CA PRO A 160 -17.98 -2.18 -9.73
C PRO A 160 -18.07 -2.28 -8.20
N THR A 161 -19.02 -3.04 -7.71
CA THR A 161 -19.17 -3.32 -6.26
C THR A 161 -18.05 -4.22 -5.72
N LYS A 162 -17.31 -4.88 -6.60
CA LYS A 162 -16.12 -5.71 -6.29
C LYS A 162 -15.02 -5.43 -7.30
N PRO A 163 -13.75 -5.63 -6.94
CA PRO A 163 -12.63 -5.52 -7.88
C PRO A 163 -12.85 -6.45 -9.07
N ILE A 164 -12.53 -5.94 -10.27
CA ILE A 164 -12.43 -6.79 -11.46
C ILE A 164 -11.19 -7.67 -11.23
N ALA A 165 -11.34 -8.98 -11.34
CA ALA A 165 -10.20 -9.89 -11.26
C ALA A 165 -9.20 -9.49 -12.34
N ALA A 166 -7.92 -9.35 -11.98
CA ALA A 166 -6.86 -9.24 -12.97
C ALA A 166 -6.81 -10.57 -13.73
N GLU A 167 -6.98 -10.52 -15.07
CA GLU A 167 -6.76 -11.65 -15.96
C GLU A 167 -5.29 -12.03 -16.01
#